data_699a27444a116ca5b54b678821e184dd
#
_entry.id   699a27444a116ca5b54b678821e184dd
#
_cell.length_a   1.000
_cell.length_b   1.000
_cell.length_c   1.000
_cell.angle_alpha   90.00
_cell.angle_beta   90.00
_cell.angle_gamma   90.00
#
_symmetry.space_group_name_H-M   'P 1'
#
loop_
_entity.id
_entity.type
_entity.pdbx_description
1 polymer ?
#
loop_
_entity_poly.entity_id
_entity_poly.type
_entity_poly.pdbx_seq_one_letter_code
_entity_poly.pdbx_strand_id
1 'polypeptide(L)'
;MKKLFLLMIPVLAALMSCSDGSPEDPSEDPNRAGKDPEMVIDMLPKTRSIVLTQEQRAFVGKNTDFSFNLFRAISQMPEGKKSSIVSPISVTYVLGMLNDGASGNTAKEITSVVGFGEGKTQAVNEFCRKLIDEAPETDPSVTLEIANIVIGNDYRHVGFEPQYEWDMQDYYRAEITNLDFSQKTETLAEVNGWCNDKTHGMIPEILNESELNANALLLLMNAIYFKATWAEKFDPADTRDKTFTTEGGQTLSLPMMHRKALAQYSENDVCTMLNLPYGSGDKWSMKVLLPREGKTVDDVIASLNAESWQQLRYNGWSPIVDIEIPRFKTTFETNLIEPLSAMGAPTMFMPGVAEFPNISSNFKKDVYVGLMKQKAAIEVDEERTKASAVTIAEMIETSAGGPWDIEKPMNVDFHANRPFVYVIQEASSGVIFFLGTYRGE
;
A
#
# COMPACT_ATOMS: atom_id res chain seq x y z
N MET A 1 23.46 13.75 53.17
CA MET A 1 22.99 14.97 53.89
C MET A 1 22.57 16.01 52.87
N LYS A 2 21.44 16.59 53.12
CA LYS A 2 20.67 17.70 52.57
C LYS A 2 19.58 17.29 51.58
N LYS A 3 18.38 17.16 52.18
CA LYS A 3 17.06 17.25 51.58
C LYS A 3 16.81 18.72 51.12
N LEU A 4 16.13 18.93 50.02
CA LEU A 4 15.44 20.17 49.81
C LEU A 4 14.03 19.93 49.28
N PHE A 5 13.11 20.68 49.91
CA PHE A 5 11.67 20.53 49.94
C PHE A 5 10.97 21.11 48.71
N LEU A 6 9.86 20.48 48.43
CA LEU A 6 8.76 20.91 47.56
C LEU A 6 8.06 22.13 48.14
N LEU A 7 7.69 23.09 47.33
CA LEU A 7 6.72 24.13 47.68
C LEU A 7 5.63 24.20 46.59
N MET A 8 4.47 23.69 46.97
CA MET A 8 3.19 23.95 46.28
C MET A 8 2.65 25.31 46.76
N ILE A 9 2.16 26.12 45.84
CA ILE A 9 1.35 27.32 46.12
C ILE A 9 0.01 27.14 45.41
N PRO A 10 -1.13 27.15 46.11
CA PRO A 10 -2.46 27.23 45.53
C PRO A 10 -2.86 28.69 45.33
N VAL A 11 -3.30 29.05 44.12
CA VAL A 11 -3.97 30.36 43.88
C VAL A 11 -5.46 30.19 44.06
N LEU A 12 -5.94 30.90 45.06
CA LEU A 12 -7.36 31.04 45.41
C LEU A 12 -7.93 32.22 44.59
N ALA A 13 -8.93 31.97 43.76
CA ALA A 13 -9.67 33.03 43.09
C ALA A 13 -10.89 33.43 43.93
N ALA A 14 -10.93 34.69 44.30
CA ALA A 14 -12.05 35.28 45.02
C ALA A 14 -13.12 35.81 44.04
N LEU A 15 -14.34 35.40 44.26
CA LEU A 15 -15.55 35.96 43.65
C LEU A 15 -15.89 37.30 44.32
N MET A 16 -16.13 38.35 43.53
CA MET A 16 -16.92 39.49 43.99
C MET A 16 -18.10 39.71 43.04
N SER A 17 -19.28 39.56 43.61
CA SER A 17 -20.59 39.91 43.10
C SER A 17 -20.82 41.42 43.24
N CYS A 18 -21.37 42.06 42.21
CA CYS A 18 -22.16 43.27 42.36
C CYS A 18 -23.37 43.22 41.43
N SER A 19 -24.52 43.27 42.01
CA SER A 19 -25.84 43.44 41.44
C SER A 19 -26.09 44.87 41.02
N ASP A 20 -26.74 45.10 39.86
CA ASP A 20 -27.81 46.11 39.78
C ASP A 20 -28.69 45.88 38.56
N GLY A 21 -29.98 46.19 38.70
CA GLY A 21 -31.10 45.63 38.01
C GLY A 21 -31.61 46.34 36.76
N SER A 22 -32.30 45.52 36.00
CA SER A 22 -33.54 45.73 35.20
C SER A 22 -33.56 46.73 34.03
N PRO A 23 -34.36 46.51 32.95
CA PRO A 23 -35.64 45.79 32.90
C PRO A 23 -35.80 44.79 31.73
N GLU A 24 -36.86 43.98 31.83
CA GLU A 24 -37.33 42.90 30.97
C GLU A 24 -37.67 43.33 29.55
N ASP A 25 -37.33 42.49 28.56
CA ASP A 25 -37.91 42.45 27.23
C ASP A 25 -38.41 41.01 26.96
N PRO A 26 -39.70 40.80 26.65
CA PRO A 26 -40.30 39.48 26.54
C PRO A 26 -40.35 38.99 25.10
N SER A 27 -39.41 38.15 24.69
CA SER A 27 -39.59 37.20 23.60
C SER A 27 -38.51 36.13 23.57
N GLU A 28 -38.49 35.22 24.55
CA GLU A 28 -37.75 34.00 24.46
C GLU A 28 -38.62 32.91 23.81
N ASP A 29 -38.17 32.48 22.63
CA ASP A 29 -38.63 31.27 21.96
C ASP A 29 -38.04 30.04 22.65
N PRO A 30 -38.85 29.13 23.26
CA PRO A 30 -38.34 28.00 24.05
C PRO A 30 -37.75 26.84 23.23
N ASN A 31 -37.57 27.01 21.93
CA ASN A 31 -37.06 25.96 21.03
C ASN A 31 -35.63 26.15 20.48
N ARG A 32 -34.85 27.05 21.06
CA ARG A 32 -33.45 27.21 20.74
C ARG A 32 -32.57 26.36 21.67
N ALA A 33 -32.70 25.03 21.59
CA ALA A 33 -31.72 24.13 22.17
C ALA A 33 -30.38 24.33 21.45
N GLY A 34 -29.46 25.03 22.08
CA GLY A 34 -28.09 25.16 21.64
C GLY A 34 -27.47 23.76 21.52
N LYS A 35 -27.06 23.38 20.32
CA LYS A 35 -26.23 22.21 20.14
C LYS A 35 -24.85 22.53 20.71
N ASP A 36 -24.48 21.84 21.78
CA ASP A 36 -23.14 21.89 22.36
C ASP A 36 -22.09 21.63 21.29
N PRO A 37 -21.04 22.45 21.17
CA PRO A 37 -19.93 22.22 20.24
C PRO A 37 -19.13 20.94 20.54
N GLU A 38 -19.25 20.37 21.74
CA GLU A 38 -18.54 19.14 22.13
C GLU A 38 -19.10 17.86 21.48
N MET A 39 -20.32 17.86 20.94
CA MET A 39 -20.90 16.66 20.31
C MET A 39 -20.48 16.43 18.86
N VAL A 40 -19.68 17.31 18.26
CA VAL A 40 -19.25 17.18 16.85
C VAL A 40 -17.88 16.48 16.73
N ILE A 41 -17.08 16.46 17.79
CA ILE A 41 -15.72 15.91 17.79
C ILE A 41 -15.70 14.36 17.86
N ASP A 42 -16.78 13.73 18.33
CA ASP A 42 -16.85 12.26 18.49
C ASP A 42 -17.34 11.51 17.23
N MET A 43 -17.58 12.20 16.12
CA MET A 43 -18.08 11.60 14.88
C MET A 43 -17.02 11.40 13.78
N LEU A 44 -15.79 11.82 13.99
CA LEU A 44 -14.72 11.50 13.05
C LEU A 44 -14.20 10.08 13.32
N PRO A 45 -14.07 9.24 12.30
CA PRO A 45 -13.50 7.91 12.48
C PRO A 45 -12.08 8.05 13.03
N LYS A 46 -11.82 7.36 14.17
CA LYS A 46 -10.51 7.41 14.83
C LYS A 46 -9.50 6.62 14.00
N THR A 47 -8.61 7.31 13.33
CA THR A 47 -7.47 6.69 12.64
C THR A 47 -6.42 6.20 13.64
N ARG A 48 -5.65 5.19 13.23
CA ARG A 48 -4.56 4.61 14.01
C ARG A 48 -3.25 4.69 13.22
N SER A 49 -2.14 4.76 13.91
CA SER A 49 -0.82 4.73 13.29
C SER A 49 -0.11 3.43 13.62
N ILE A 50 0.52 2.82 12.62
CA ILE A 50 1.42 1.69 12.82
C ILE A 50 2.71 2.21 13.46
N VAL A 51 2.96 1.81 14.70
CA VAL A 51 4.16 2.23 15.43
C VAL A 51 5.26 1.19 15.22
N LEU A 52 6.24 1.52 14.39
CA LEU A 52 7.36 0.64 14.09
C LEU A 52 8.51 0.83 15.07
N THR A 53 9.20 -0.27 15.41
CA THR A 53 10.50 -0.24 16.08
C THR A 53 11.57 0.37 15.17
N GLN A 54 12.74 0.68 15.69
CA GLN A 54 13.86 1.18 14.88
C GLN A 54 14.29 0.13 13.83
N GLU A 55 14.33 -1.15 14.19
CA GLU A 55 14.64 -2.23 13.26
C GLU A 55 13.61 -2.36 12.16
N GLN A 56 12.32 -2.33 12.50
CA GLN A 56 11.23 -2.36 11.51
C GLN A 56 11.23 -1.16 10.57
N ARG A 57 11.58 0.04 11.04
CA ARG A 57 11.77 1.21 10.16
C ARG A 57 12.93 1.01 9.18
N ALA A 58 14.02 0.37 9.64
CA ALA A 58 15.13 0.03 8.73
C ALA A 58 14.68 -1.00 7.67
N PHE A 59 13.84 -1.96 8.03
CA PHE A 59 13.23 -2.90 7.07
C PHE A 59 12.36 -2.18 6.04
N VAL A 60 11.53 -1.22 6.46
CA VAL A 60 10.72 -0.44 5.51
C VAL A 60 11.59 0.26 4.47
N GLY A 61 12.71 0.85 4.86
CA GLY A 61 13.65 1.46 3.91
C GLY A 61 14.17 0.45 2.88
N LYS A 62 14.58 -0.74 3.34
CA LYS A 62 15.06 -1.81 2.46
C LYS A 62 13.94 -2.42 1.62
N ASN A 63 12.75 -2.59 2.18
CA ASN A 63 11.59 -3.08 1.47
C ASN A 63 11.09 -2.07 0.42
N THR A 64 11.31 -0.78 0.63
CA THR A 64 11.08 0.26 -0.38
C THR A 64 12.03 0.07 -1.58
N ASP A 65 13.32 -0.18 -1.33
CA ASP A 65 14.28 -0.51 -2.40
C ASP A 65 13.88 -1.80 -3.14
N PHE A 66 13.49 -2.84 -2.39
CA PHE A 66 12.95 -4.07 -2.98
C PHE A 66 11.73 -3.78 -3.87
N SER A 67 10.79 -2.97 -3.40
CA SER A 67 9.58 -2.62 -4.12
C SER A 67 9.90 -1.96 -5.47
N PHE A 68 10.81 -0.99 -5.49
CA PHE A 68 11.19 -0.31 -6.73
C PHE A 68 12.06 -1.19 -7.63
N ASN A 69 12.93 -2.03 -7.09
CA ASN A 69 13.74 -2.97 -7.87
C ASN A 69 12.88 -4.04 -8.55
N LEU A 70 11.90 -4.60 -7.81
CA LEU A 70 10.93 -5.55 -8.36
C LEU A 70 10.10 -4.90 -9.48
N PHE A 71 9.58 -3.71 -9.23
CA PHE A 71 8.79 -2.97 -10.21
C PHE A 71 9.61 -2.65 -11.47
N ARG A 72 10.88 -2.25 -11.30
CA ARG A 72 11.82 -2.00 -12.40
C ARG A 72 12.09 -3.27 -13.21
N ALA A 73 12.33 -4.41 -12.54
CA ALA A 73 12.53 -5.68 -13.23
C ALA A 73 11.29 -6.09 -14.05
N ILE A 74 10.10 -5.98 -13.46
CA ILE A 74 8.83 -6.27 -14.15
C ILE A 74 8.59 -5.29 -15.31
N SER A 75 8.89 -4.01 -15.17
CA SER A 75 8.70 -3.01 -16.23
C SER A 75 9.55 -3.25 -17.48
N GLN A 76 10.61 -4.06 -17.37
CA GLN A 76 11.43 -4.47 -18.52
C GLN A 76 10.86 -5.69 -19.26
N MET A 77 9.95 -6.43 -18.64
CA MET A 77 9.29 -7.58 -19.29
C MET A 77 8.27 -7.10 -20.35
N PRO A 78 7.93 -7.94 -21.35
CA PRO A 78 6.98 -7.53 -22.40
C PRO A 78 5.63 -7.06 -21.88
N GLU A 79 5.07 -7.76 -20.88
CA GLU A 79 3.81 -7.38 -20.23
C GLU A 79 3.93 -6.07 -19.44
N GLY A 80 5.09 -5.77 -18.87
CA GLY A 80 5.35 -4.54 -18.12
C GLY A 80 5.42 -3.27 -18.98
N LYS A 81 5.40 -3.42 -20.33
CA LYS A 81 5.31 -2.28 -21.26
C LYS A 81 3.88 -1.76 -21.45
N LYS A 82 2.90 -2.43 -20.83
CA LYS A 82 1.51 -2.00 -20.77
C LYS A 82 1.20 -1.33 -19.42
N SER A 83 -0.05 -0.87 -19.25
CA SER A 83 -0.54 -0.46 -17.93
C SER A 83 -0.41 -1.63 -16.97
N SER A 84 0.15 -1.38 -15.80
CA SER A 84 0.50 -2.43 -14.85
C SER A 84 0.17 -2.04 -13.41
N ILE A 85 0.00 -3.04 -12.57
CA ILE A 85 -0.08 -2.89 -11.12
C ILE A 85 0.56 -4.10 -10.45
N VAL A 86 1.40 -3.86 -9.47
CA VAL A 86 2.00 -4.88 -8.61
C VAL A 86 1.83 -4.49 -7.13
N SER A 87 1.78 -5.50 -6.27
CA SER A 87 1.82 -5.32 -4.83
C SER A 87 3.13 -5.91 -4.27
N PRO A 88 4.16 -5.08 -4.05
CA PRO A 88 5.43 -5.58 -3.54
C PRO A 88 5.31 -6.18 -2.14
N ILE A 89 4.42 -5.64 -1.30
CA ILE A 89 4.21 -6.18 0.05
C ILE A 89 3.59 -7.58 0.01
N SER A 90 2.72 -7.86 -0.96
CA SER A 90 2.18 -9.20 -1.22
C SER A 90 3.31 -10.20 -1.53
N VAL A 91 4.26 -9.79 -2.38
CA VAL A 91 5.44 -10.61 -2.68
C VAL A 91 6.32 -10.78 -1.43
N THR A 92 6.45 -9.73 -0.61
CA THR A 92 7.18 -9.81 0.66
C THR A 92 6.55 -10.84 1.61
N TYR A 93 5.22 -10.92 1.71
CA TYR A 93 4.55 -11.94 2.53
C TYR A 93 4.83 -13.36 2.03
N VAL A 94 4.71 -13.60 0.73
CA VAL A 94 5.01 -14.93 0.14
C VAL A 94 6.48 -15.31 0.34
N LEU A 95 7.41 -14.36 0.12
CA LEU A 95 8.84 -14.59 0.36
C LEU A 95 9.14 -14.80 1.83
N GLY A 96 8.42 -14.14 2.74
CA GLY A 96 8.52 -14.36 4.18
C GLY A 96 8.08 -15.79 4.57
N MET A 97 6.92 -16.23 4.06
CA MET A 97 6.43 -17.61 4.28
C MET A 97 7.42 -18.66 3.75
N LEU A 98 8.00 -18.42 2.56
CA LEU A 98 9.05 -19.30 2.01
C LEU A 98 10.33 -19.26 2.83
N ASN A 99 10.75 -18.08 3.31
CA ASN A 99 11.94 -17.92 4.12
C ASN A 99 11.85 -18.65 5.46
N ASP A 100 10.68 -18.73 6.04
CA ASP A 100 10.46 -19.47 7.30
C ASP A 100 10.76 -20.98 7.13
N GLY A 101 10.37 -21.53 5.98
CA GLY A 101 10.68 -22.91 5.62
C GLY A 101 12.08 -23.16 5.05
N ALA A 102 12.82 -22.09 4.72
CA ALA A 102 14.09 -22.17 4.02
C ALA A 102 15.30 -22.35 4.95
N SER A 103 16.40 -22.81 4.38
CA SER A 103 17.71 -22.85 5.04
C SER A 103 18.84 -22.53 4.04
N GLY A 104 20.07 -22.52 4.55
CA GLY A 104 21.28 -22.45 3.73
C GLY A 104 21.31 -21.27 2.76
N ASN A 105 21.63 -21.52 1.49
CA ASN A 105 21.74 -20.48 0.49
C ASN A 105 20.37 -19.92 0.09
N THR A 106 19.34 -20.74 0.06
CA THR A 106 17.97 -20.31 -0.30
C THR A 106 17.47 -19.23 0.68
N ALA A 107 17.62 -19.45 1.99
CA ALA A 107 17.24 -18.46 3.01
C ALA A 107 18.05 -17.15 2.89
N LYS A 108 19.36 -17.25 2.62
CA LYS A 108 20.23 -16.07 2.43
C LYS A 108 19.81 -15.24 1.24
N GLU A 109 19.53 -15.86 0.11
CA GLU A 109 19.09 -15.18 -1.10
C GLU A 109 17.74 -14.48 -0.90
N ILE A 110 16.75 -15.17 -0.32
CA ILE A 110 15.43 -14.59 -0.03
C ILE A 110 15.57 -13.37 0.89
N THR A 111 16.26 -13.51 2.03
CA THR A 111 16.43 -12.41 2.98
C THR A 111 17.25 -11.25 2.41
N SER A 112 18.20 -11.52 1.51
CA SER A 112 18.97 -10.50 0.81
C SER A 112 18.10 -9.70 -0.16
N VAL A 113 17.27 -10.37 -0.96
CA VAL A 113 16.40 -9.73 -1.97
C VAL A 113 15.37 -8.82 -1.30
N VAL A 114 14.70 -9.27 -0.24
CA VAL A 114 13.75 -8.42 0.50
C VAL A 114 14.41 -7.40 1.41
N GLY A 115 15.74 -7.47 1.61
CA GLY A 115 16.54 -6.51 2.36
C GLY A 115 16.53 -6.68 3.88
N PHE A 116 16.06 -7.81 4.40
CA PHE A 116 16.00 -8.03 5.86
C PHE A 116 17.34 -8.48 6.49
N GLY A 117 18.25 -9.03 5.68
CA GLY A 117 19.55 -9.55 6.14
C GLY A 117 19.48 -10.98 6.65
N GLU A 118 20.67 -11.64 6.66
CA GLU A 118 20.81 -13.05 7.05
C GLU A 118 20.41 -13.29 8.51
N GLY A 119 19.73 -14.41 8.81
CA GLY A 119 19.36 -14.84 10.15
C GLY A 119 18.23 -14.03 10.80
N LYS A 120 17.49 -13.25 10.04
CA LYS A 120 16.41 -12.39 10.53
C LYS A 120 15.01 -12.96 10.33
N THR A 121 14.86 -14.27 10.15
CA THR A 121 13.56 -14.91 9.87
C THR A 121 12.48 -14.50 10.86
N GLN A 122 12.73 -14.59 12.17
CA GLN A 122 11.75 -14.20 13.17
C GLN A 122 11.39 -12.69 13.08
N ALA A 123 12.36 -11.81 12.88
CA ALA A 123 12.09 -10.37 12.76
C ALA A 123 11.29 -10.04 11.51
N VAL A 124 11.49 -10.80 10.41
CA VAL A 124 10.65 -10.73 9.19
C VAL A 124 9.22 -11.17 9.50
N ASN A 125 9.05 -12.31 10.16
CA ASN A 125 7.76 -12.85 10.55
C ASN A 125 6.98 -11.86 11.42
N GLU A 126 7.61 -11.30 12.46
CA GLU A 126 7.02 -10.28 13.33
C GLU A 126 6.65 -9.00 12.59
N PHE A 127 7.48 -8.55 11.64
CA PHE A 127 7.18 -7.41 10.80
C PHE A 127 5.98 -7.66 9.89
N CYS A 128 5.93 -8.82 9.23
CA CYS A 128 4.80 -9.22 8.38
C CYS A 128 3.51 -9.29 9.19
N ARG A 129 3.52 -9.98 10.35
CA ARG A 129 2.37 -10.05 11.25
C ARG A 129 1.86 -8.67 11.64
N LYS A 130 2.77 -7.79 12.02
CA LYS A 130 2.40 -6.43 12.41
C LYS A 130 1.67 -5.69 11.31
N LEU A 131 2.13 -5.78 10.07
CA LEU A 131 1.46 -5.13 8.95
C LEU A 131 0.12 -5.79 8.62
N ILE A 132 0.03 -7.12 8.66
CA ILE A 132 -1.20 -7.87 8.41
C ILE A 132 -2.28 -7.49 9.45
N ASP A 133 -1.90 -7.39 10.71
CA ASP A 133 -2.83 -7.11 11.81
C ASP A 133 -3.19 -5.61 11.91
N GLU A 134 -2.23 -4.71 11.69
CA GLU A 134 -2.44 -3.27 11.98
C GLU A 134 -2.81 -2.43 10.76
N ALA A 135 -2.37 -2.78 9.55
CA ALA A 135 -2.65 -1.93 8.38
C ALA A 135 -4.14 -1.82 8.04
N PRO A 136 -4.96 -2.90 8.13
CA PRO A 136 -6.41 -2.81 7.95
C PRO A 136 -7.13 -1.88 8.95
N GLU A 137 -6.54 -1.70 10.14
CA GLU A 137 -7.11 -0.94 11.26
C GLU A 137 -6.69 0.55 11.27
N THR A 138 -5.87 0.98 10.31
CA THR A 138 -5.33 2.35 10.31
C THR A 138 -6.37 3.41 10.01
N ASP A 139 -7.32 3.11 9.13
CA ASP A 139 -8.39 4.03 8.73
C ASP A 139 -9.70 3.27 8.47
N PRO A 140 -10.75 3.46 9.29
CA PRO A 140 -12.03 2.76 9.11
C PRO A 140 -12.79 3.17 7.84
N SER A 141 -12.35 4.22 7.13
CA SER A 141 -12.91 4.64 5.84
C SER A 141 -12.22 3.97 4.64
N VAL A 142 -11.22 3.12 4.90
CA VAL A 142 -10.47 2.35 3.91
C VAL A 142 -10.68 0.87 4.18
N THR A 143 -11.01 0.10 3.16
CA THR A 143 -11.06 -1.35 3.23
C THR A 143 -9.74 -1.91 2.70
N LEU A 144 -8.97 -2.52 3.59
CA LEU A 144 -7.79 -3.31 3.23
C LEU A 144 -7.99 -4.72 3.79
N GLU A 145 -7.95 -5.71 2.94
CA GLU A 145 -8.00 -7.11 3.35
C GLU A 145 -6.76 -7.84 2.82
N ILE A 146 -6.10 -8.56 3.71
CA ILE A 146 -4.89 -9.32 3.41
C ILE A 146 -5.17 -10.76 3.79
N ALA A 147 -5.06 -11.67 2.82
CA ALA A 147 -5.29 -13.09 3.03
C ALA A 147 -4.11 -13.90 2.50
N ASN A 148 -3.70 -14.90 3.26
CA ASN A 148 -2.65 -15.84 2.90
C ASN A 148 -3.20 -17.26 2.97
N ILE A 149 -2.71 -18.13 2.10
CA ILE A 149 -3.04 -19.56 2.13
C ILE A 149 -1.81 -20.39 1.74
N VAL A 150 -1.64 -21.51 2.44
CA VAL A 150 -0.69 -22.56 2.14
C VAL A 150 -1.46 -23.83 1.85
N ILE A 151 -1.32 -24.37 0.65
CA ILE A 151 -2.04 -25.57 0.18
C ILE A 151 -1.05 -26.68 -0.07
N GLY A 152 -1.13 -27.75 0.70
CA GLY A 152 -0.37 -28.97 0.49
C GLY A 152 -1.03 -29.88 -0.55
N ASN A 153 -0.23 -30.64 -1.29
CA ASN A 153 -0.74 -31.58 -2.27
C ASN A 153 -1.07 -32.95 -1.61
N ASP A 154 -2.34 -33.25 -1.46
CA ASP A 154 -2.81 -34.51 -0.86
C ASP A 154 -2.47 -35.75 -1.72
N TYR A 155 -2.46 -35.61 -3.04
CA TYR A 155 -2.00 -36.65 -3.96
C TYR A 155 -0.52 -37.06 -3.69
N ARG A 156 0.29 -36.13 -3.24
CA ARG A 156 1.69 -36.36 -2.86
C ARG A 156 1.84 -36.65 -1.35
N HIS A 157 0.74 -36.69 -0.59
CA HIS A 157 0.74 -36.90 0.86
C HIS A 157 1.65 -35.92 1.60
N VAL A 158 1.58 -34.64 1.24
CA VAL A 158 2.39 -33.60 1.90
C VAL A 158 1.91 -33.42 3.34
N GLY A 159 2.82 -33.68 4.30
CA GLY A 159 2.64 -33.31 5.69
C GLY A 159 3.52 -32.09 6.00
N PHE A 160 2.97 -31.11 6.68
CA PHE A 160 3.73 -29.96 7.12
C PHE A 160 4.51 -30.21 8.41
N GLU A 161 5.62 -29.51 8.60
CA GLU A 161 6.30 -29.46 9.89
C GLU A 161 5.41 -28.66 10.87
N PRO A 162 5.18 -29.18 12.10
CA PRO A 162 4.28 -28.50 13.05
C PRO A 162 4.67 -27.05 13.39
N GLN A 163 5.99 -26.75 13.42
CA GLN A 163 6.45 -25.38 13.65
C GLN A 163 6.12 -24.48 12.49
N TYR A 164 6.27 -24.96 11.24
CA TYR A 164 5.93 -24.21 10.04
C TYR A 164 4.42 -23.89 9.98
N GLU A 165 3.55 -24.89 10.29
CA GLU A 165 2.10 -24.64 10.36
C GLU A 165 1.78 -23.55 11.39
N TRP A 166 2.39 -23.63 12.57
CA TRP A 166 2.20 -22.64 13.63
C TRP A 166 2.66 -21.25 13.19
N ASP A 167 3.84 -21.14 12.60
CA ASP A 167 4.40 -19.86 12.11
C ASP A 167 3.54 -19.25 11.00
N MET A 168 3.03 -20.07 10.07
CA MET A 168 2.12 -19.59 9.00
C MET A 168 0.81 -19.04 9.58
N GLN A 169 0.22 -19.72 10.56
CA GLN A 169 -1.02 -19.27 11.21
C GLN A 169 -0.79 -18.04 12.11
N ASP A 170 0.29 -18.02 12.89
CA ASP A 170 0.53 -16.93 13.84
C ASP A 170 1.07 -15.67 13.18
N TYR A 171 2.06 -15.77 12.30
CA TYR A 171 2.72 -14.59 11.71
C TYR A 171 2.07 -14.11 10.42
N TYR A 172 1.48 -15.00 9.64
CA TYR A 172 0.93 -14.65 8.32
C TYR A 172 -0.59 -14.75 8.26
N ARG A 173 -1.26 -15.16 9.35
CA ARG A 173 -2.70 -15.42 9.39
C ARG A 173 -3.14 -16.33 8.24
N ALA A 174 -2.25 -17.24 7.83
CA ALA A 174 -2.48 -18.08 6.67
C ALA A 174 -3.50 -19.19 6.98
N GLU A 175 -4.39 -19.41 6.03
CA GLU A 175 -5.19 -20.62 5.97
C GLU A 175 -4.28 -21.78 5.53
N ILE A 176 -4.42 -22.96 6.14
CA ILE A 176 -3.67 -24.15 5.76
C ILE A 176 -4.65 -25.25 5.41
N THR A 177 -4.47 -25.83 4.25
CA THR A 177 -5.31 -26.93 3.75
C THR A 177 -4.54 -27.86 2.84
N ASN A 178 -5.10 -29.03 2.53
CA ASN A 178 -4.59 -29.93 1.52
C ASN A 178 -5.62 -30.13 0.42
N LEU A 179 -5.18 -30.16 -0.84
CA LEU A 179 -5.99 -30.46 -2.02
C LEU A 179 -5.29 -31.51 -2.88
N ASP A 180 -6.06 -32.35 -3.53
CA ASP A 180 -5.53 -33.35 -4.49
C ASP A 180 -5.28 -32.69 -5.85
N PHE A 181 -4.02 -32.30 -6.12
CA PHE A 181 -3.64 -31.62 -7.37
C PHE A 181 -3.77 -32.51 -8.62
N SER A 182 -4.01 -33.83 -8.46
CA SER A 182 -4.38 -34.68 -9.59
C SER A 182 -5.82 -34.45 -10.05
N GLN A 183 -6.69 -33.98 -9.15
CA GLN A 183 -8.07 -33.56 -9.42
C GLN A 183 -8.08 -32.08 -9.84
N LYS A 184 -7.57 -31.81 -11.06
CA LYS A 184 -7.32 -30.45 -11.52
C LYS A 184 -8.53 -29.53 -11.47
N THR A 185 -9.69 -30.01 -11.92
CA THR A 185 -10.93 -29.22 -11.97
C THR A 185 -11.37 -28.77 -10.59
N GLU A 186 -11.37 -29.67 -9.62
CA GLU A 186 -11.74 -29.41 -8.23
C GLU A 186 -10.72 -28.48 -7.57
N THR A 187 -9.42 -28.76 -7.73
CA THR A 187 -8.35 -27.92 -7.18
C THR A 187 -8.41 -26.49 -7.72
N LEU A 188 -8.63 -26.32 -9.04
CA LEU A 188 -8.75 -24.99 -9.63
C LEU A 188 -10.00 -24.25 -9.17
N ALA A 189 -11.12 -24.95 -8.98
CA ALA A 189 -12.34 -24.36 -8.45
C ALA A 189 -12.12 -23.80 -7.03
N GLU A 190 -11.47 -24.56 -6.14
CA GLU A 190 -11.15 -24.13 -4.78
C GLU A 190 -10.15 -22.98 -4.75
N VAL A 191 -9.04 -23.09 -5.49
CA VAL A 191 -7.96 -22.07 -5.54
C VAL A 191 -8.48 -20.75 -6.11
N ASN A 192 -9.18 -20.81 -7.24
CA ASN A 192 -9.74 -19.62 -7.89
C ASN A 192 -10.92 -19.06 -7.10
N GLY A 193 -11.76 -19.93 -6.51
CA GLY A 193 -12.84 -19.54 -5.61
C GLY A 193 -12.31 -18.75 -4.40
N TRP A 194 -11.29 -19.27 -3.72
CA TRP A 194 -10.64 -18.57 -2.62
C TRP A 194 -10.12 -17.17 -3.03
N CYS A 195 -9.41 -17.08 -4.17
CA CYS A 195 -8.88 -15.81 -4.65
C CYS A 195 -10.00 -14.82 -5.01
N ASN A 196 -11.05 -15.29 -5.71
CA ASN A 196 -12.22 -14.51 -6.04
C ASN A 196 -12.91 -13.92 -4.80
N ASP A 197 -13.11 -14.75 -3.77
CA ASP A 197 -13.77 -14.36 -2.53
C ASP A 197 -12.93 -13.33 -1.76
N LYS A 198 -11.61 -13.57 -1.59
CA LYS A 198 -10.70 -12.66 -0.88
C LYS A 198 -10.45 -11.35 -1.62
N THR A 199 -10.74 -11.29 -2.92
CA THR A 199 -10.61 -10.06 -3.74
C THR A 199 -11.95 -9.47 -4.16
N HIS A 200 -13.06 -9.92 -3.57
CA HIS A 200 -14.42 -9.44 -3.87
C HIS A 200 -14.73 -9.43 -5.38
N GLY A 201 -14.29 -10.47 -6.09
CA GLY A 201 -14.50 -10.60 -7.53
C GLY A 201 -13.54 -9.81 -8.42
N MET A 202 -12.58 -9.08 -7.85
CA MET A 202 -11.59 -8.35 -8.67
C MET A 202 -10.62 -9.28 -9.39
N ILE A 203 -10.32 -10.44 -8.78
CA ILE A 203 -9.44 -11.47 -9.35
C ILE A 203 -10.18 -12.82 -9.32
N PRO A 204 -11.05 -13.08 -10.32
CA PRO A 204 -11.87 -14.30 -10.35
C PRO A 204 -11.07 -15.56 -10.68
N GLU A 205 -9.88 -15.42 -11.26
CA GLU A 205 -9.00 -16.52 -11.64
C GLU A 205 -7.55 -16.12 -11.43
N ILE A 206 -6.82 -16.90 -10.63
CA ILE A 206 -5.38 -16.73 -10.37
C ILE A 206 -4.56 -17.85 -11.03
N LEU A 207 -5.15 -19.03 -11.24
CA LEU A 207 -4.49 -20.24 -11.75
C LEU A 207 -5.34 -20.89 -12.82
N ASN A 208 -4.70 -21.30 -13.93
CA ASN A 208 -5.36 -22.07 -15.00
C ASN A 208 -4.86 -23.51 -15.07
N GLU A 209 -5.52 -24.35 -15.90
CA GLU A 209 -5.25 -25.78 -15.96
C GLU A 209 -3.82 -26.11 -16.42
N SER A 210 -3.24 -25.31 -17.30
CA SER A 210 -1.89 -25.54 -17.82
C SER A 210 -0.79 -25.21 -16.80
N GLU A 211 -1.11 -24.38 -15.81
CA GLU A 211 -0.21 -23.96 -14.75
C GLU A 211 -0.21 -24.88 -13.53
N LEU A 212 -1.34 -25.57 -13.28
CA LEU A 212 -1.44 -26.53 -12.17
C LEU A 212 -0.68 -27.82 -12.49
N ASN A 213 0.45 -27.99 -11.82
CA ASN A 213 1.24 -29.21 -11.90
C ASN A 213 0.79 -30.20 -10.83
N ALA A 214 0.23 -31.36 -11.24
CA ALA A 214 -0.21 -32.41 -10.32
C ALA A 214 0.94 -32.94 -9.42
N ASN A 215 2.21 -32.78 -9.81
CA ASN A 215 3.38 -33.18 -9.02
C ASN A 215 3.94 -32.05 -8.14
N ALA A 216 3.41 -30.85 -8.21
CA ALA A 216 3.80 -29.80 -7.28
C ALA A 216 3.51 -30.25 -5.85
N LEU A 217 4.36 -29.87 -4.90
CA LEU A 217 4.19 -30.26 -3.49
C LEU A 217 3.22 -29.31 -2.75
N LEU A 218 3.28 -28.02 -3.08
CA LEU A 218 2.46 -27.02 -2.41
C LEU A 218 2.24 -25.80 -3.30
N LEU A 219 1.21 -25.03 -2.95
CA LEU A 219 0.94 -23.68 -3.45
C LEU A 219 0.93 -22.72 -2.26
N LEU A 220 1.61 -21.59 -2.40
CA LEU A 220 1.53 -20.46 -1.47
C LEU A 220 0.98 -19.26 -2.21
N MET A 221 -0.05 -18.66 -1.64
CA MET A 221 -0.72 -17.52 -2.27
C MET A 221 -0.99 -16.42 -1.24
N ASN A 222 -0.92 -15.20 -1.71
CA ASN A 222 -1.42 -14.03 -1.02
C ASN A 222 -2.42 -13.31 -1.91
N ALA A 223 -3.51 -12.84 -1.32
CA ALA A 223 -4.48 -11.95 -1.94
C ALA A 223 -4.59 -10.66 -1.13
N ILE A 224 -4.52 -9.52 -1.80
CA ILE A 224 -4.77 -8.22 -1.19
C ILE A 224 -5.90 -7.53 -1.94
N TYR A 225 -6.91 -7.13 -1.18
CA TYR A 225 -7.99 -6.27 -1.64
C TYR A 225 -7.85 -4.90 -0.99
N PHE A 226 -7.86 -3.86 -1.82
CA PHE A 226 -7.83 -2.48 -1.38
C PHE A 226 -8.97 -1.70 -2.04
N LYS A 227 -9.80 -1.09 -1.22
CA LYS A 227 -10.84 -0.17 -1.66
C LYS A 227 -10.85 1.05 -0.76
N ALA A 228 -10.71 2.22 -1.36
CA ALA A 228 -10.72 3.48 -0.65
C ALA A 228 -11.39 4.56 -1.50
N THR A 229 -12.07 5.48 -0.83
CA THR A 229 -12.60 6.68 -1.47
C THR A 229 -11.60 7.81 -1.29
N TRP A 230 -11.60 8.76 -2.23
CA TRP A 230 -10.77 9.96 -2.07
C TRP A 230 -11.19 10.75 -0.82
N ALA A 231 -10.24 11.25 -0.05
CA ALA A 231 -10.52 12.15 1.07
C ALA A 231 -11.20 13.43 0.57
N GLU A 232 -10.73 13.96 -0.55
CA GLU A 232 -11.40 14.99 -1.33
C GLU A 232 -11.76 14.43 -2.69
N LYS A 233 -13.03 14.48 -3.05
CA LYS A 233 -13.59 13.80 -4.21
C LYS A 233 -13.51 14.61 -5.47
N PHE A 234 -13.56 13.91 -6.59
CA PHE A 234 -13.88 14.51 -7.90
C PHE A 234 -15.40 14.54 -8.08
N ASP A 235 -15.92 15.62 -8.64
CA ASP A 235 -17.33 15.67 -9.04
C ASP A 235 -17.48 15.00 -10.42
N PRO A 236 -18.33 13.96 -10.56
CA PRO A 236 -18.59 13.36 -11.87
C PRO A 236 -19.10 14.39 -12.91
N ALA A 237 -19.74 15.47 -12.45
CA ALA A 237 -20.17 16.55 -13.31
C ALA A 237 -19.00 17.35 -13.92
N ASP A 238 -17.80 17.29 -13.35
CA ASP A 238 -16.60 17.96 -13.85
C ASP A 238 -15.68 17.02 -14.65
N THR A 239 -15.99 15.72 -14.70
CA THR A 239 -15.28 14.78 -15.57
C THR A 239 -15.62 15.05 -17.03
N ARG A 240 -14.60 15.20 -17.88
CA ARG A 240 -14.75 15.47 -19.31
C ARG A 240 -13.81 14.59 -20.12
N ASP A 241 -14.26 14.20 -21.29
CA ASP A 241 -13.39 13.56 -22.26
C ASP A 241 -12.32 14.55 -22.74
N LYS A 242 -11.05 14.20 -22.49
CA LYS A 242 -9.89 14.98 -22.90
C LYS A 242 -8.84 14.10 -23.57
N THR A 243 -7.93 14.74 -24.28
CA THR A 243 -6.83 14.06 -24.96
C THR A 243 -5.81 13.50 -23.97
N PHE A 244 -5.53 12.22 -24.10
CA PHE A 244 -4.40 11.53 -23.47
C PHE A 244 -3.43 11.08 -24.55
N THR A 245 -2.15 11.39 -24.42
CA THR A 245 -1.12 11.05 -25.40
C THR A 245 -0.27 9.90 -24.88
N THR A 246 -0.29 8.74 -25.55
CA THR A 246 0.54 7.58 -25.20
C THR A 246 2.01 7.83 -25.47
N GLU A 247 2.91 7.00 -24.95
CA GLU A 247 4.36 7.11 -25.24
C GLU A 247 4.68 6.97 -26.73
N GLY A 248 3.88 6.21 -27.48
CA GLY A 248 3.99 6.09 -28.95
C GLY A 248 3.45 7.28 -29.73
N GLY A 249 2.97 8.35 -29.06
CA GLY A 249 2.41 9.54 -29.68
C GLY A 249 0.95 9.38 -30.17
N GLN A 250 0.30 8.25 -29.91
CA GLN A 250 -1.12 8.07 -30.23
C GLN A 250 -1.96 8.88 -29.25
N THR A 251 -3.00 9.53 -29.75
CA THR A 251 -3.95 10.28 -28.93
C THR A 251 -5.22 9.47 -28.68
N LEU A 252 -5.63 9.41 -27.42
CA LEU A 252 -6.86 8.77 -26.96
C LEU A 252 -7.78 9.84 -26.35
N SER A 253 -9.09 9.63 -26.41
CA SER A 253 -10.07 10.43 -25.68
C SER A 253 -10.46 9.67 -24.42
N LEU A 254 -10.08 10.18 -23.25
CA LEU A 254 -10.31 9.52 -21.96
C LEU A 254 -11.14 10.43 -21.04
N PRO A 255 -12.00 9.85 -20.17
CA PRO A 255 -12.72 10.61 -19.16
C PRO A 255 -11.70 11.07 -18.09
N MET A 256 -11.37 12.37 -18.12
CA MET A 256 -10.48 13.02 -17.16
C MET A 256 -11.30 13.60 -16.01
N MET A 257 -11.11 13.07 -14.83
CA MET A 257 -11.63 13.60 -13.57
C MET A 257 -10.93 14.93 -13.29
N HIS A 258 -11.66 15.95 -12.88
CA HIS A 258 -11.11 17.28 -12.65
C HIS A 258 -11.51 17.83 -11.29
N ARG A 259 -10.58 18.48 -10.60
CA ARG A 259 -10.83 19.35 -9.45
C ARG A 259 -9.68 20.32 -9.24
N LYS A 260 -9.95 21.38 -8.46
CA LYS A 260 -8.94 22.34 -8.03
C LYS A 260 -8.91 22.38 -6.50
N ALA A 261 -7.75 22.08 -5.91
CA ALA A 261 -7.63 21.96 -4.46
C ALA A 261 -6.21 22.27 -3.97
N LEU A 262 -6.08 22.58 -2.67
CA LEU A 262 -4.78 22.51 -2.01
C LEU A 262 -4.34 21.05 -1.96
N ALA A 263 -3.16 20.74 -2.48
CA ALA A 263 -2.63 19.37 -2.46
C ALA A 263 -1.12 19.36 -2.29
N GLN A 264 -0.61 18.36 -1.60
CA GLN A 264 0.83 18.16 -1.48
C GLN A 264 1.42 17.82 -2.85
N TYR A 265 2.32 18.66 -3.31
CA TYR A 265 3.01 18.56 -4.58
C TYR A 265 4.52 18.59 -4.37
N SER A 266 5.25 17.85 -5.14
CA SER A 266 6.73 17.90 -5.17
C SER A 266 7.24 17.64 -6.57
N GLU A 267 8.51 17.94 -6.80
CA GLU A 267 9.14 17.74 -8.09
C GLU A 267 10.65 17.50 -7.96
N ASN A 268 11.20 16.88 -8.99
CA ASN A 268 12.63 16.76 -9.24
C ASN A 268 12.92 16.91 -10.75
N ASP A 269 14.14 16.60 -11.19
CA ASP A 269 14.51 16.73 -12.60
C ASP A 269 13.86 15.71 -13.54
N VAL A 270 13.22 14.67 -12.98
CA VAL A 270 12.62 13.55 -13.76
C VAL A 270 11.10 13.60 -13.79
N CYS A 271 10.46 13.91 -12.67
CA CYS A 271 9.00 13.89 -12.55
C CYS A 271 8.48 14.96 -11.59
N THR A 272 7.19 15.22 -11.71
CA THR A 272 6.38 15.90 -10.69
C THR A 272 5.55 14.84 -9.95
N MET A 273 5.30 15.03 -8.66
CA MET A 273 4.52 14.13 -7.83
C MET A 273 3.37 14.88 -7.16
N LEU A 274 2.17 14.33 -7.30
CA LEU A 274 0.97 14.79 -6.62
C LEU A 274 0.54 13.74 -5.60
N ASN A 275 0.25 14.16 -4.36
CA ASN A 275 -0.29 13.30 -3.32
C ASN A 275 -1.82 13.44 -3.25
N LEU A 276 -2.52 12.34 -3.40
CA LEU A 276 -3.98 12.23 -3.35
C LEU A 276 -4.38 11.36 -2.15
N PRO A 277 -4.81 11.96 -1.05
CA PRO A 277 -5.22 11.23 0.14
C PRO A 277 -6.50 10.42 -0.06
N TYR A 278 -6.58 9.28 0.62
CA TYR A 278 -7.76 8.44 0.75
C TYR A 278 -8.38 8.54 2.14
N GLY A 279 -9.65 8.14 2.24
CA GLY A 279 -10.36 7.93 3.50
C GLY A 279 -10.42 9.20 4.35
N SER A 280 -9.90 9.11 5.56
CA SER A 280 -9.80 10.24 6.50
C SER A 280 -8.72 11.27 6.14
N GLY A 281 -7.88 10.99 5.14
CA GLY A 281 -6.93 11.94 4.57
C GLY A 281 -5.49 11.83 5.07
N ASP A 282 -5.23 11.06 6.14
CA ASP A 282 -3.92 11.07 6.81
C ASP A 282 -3.18 9.71 6.81
N LYS A 283 -3.86 8.60 6.49
CA LYS A 283 -3.26 7.26 6.56
C LYS A 283 -2.92 6.66 5.20
N TRP A 284 -3.75 6.85 4.23
CA TRP A 284 -3.58 6.26 2.92
C TRP A 284 -3.56 7.32 1.82
N SER A 285 -2.72 7.13 0.84
CA SER A 285 -2.71 8.01 -0.33
C SER A 285 -2.22 7.29 -1.59
N MET A 286 -2.73 7.76 -2.74
CA MET A 286 -2.10 7.55 -4.03
C MET A 286 -1.16 8.72 -4.32
N LYS A 287 0.06 8.42 -4.68
CA LYS A 287 1.02 9.40 -5.22
C LYS A 287 1.16 9.16 -6.71
N VAL A 288 0.82 10.16 -7.49
CA VAL A 288 0.92 10.11 -8.96
C VAL A 288 2.20 10.84 -9.38
N LEU A 289 3.08 10.13 -10.09
CA LEU A 289 4.34 10.65 -10.60
C LEU A 289 4.23 10.83 -12.11
N LEU A 290 4.20 12.07 -12.54
CA LEU A 290 4.06 12.43 -13.94
C LEU A 290 5.44 12.80 -14.51
N PRO A 291 5.94 12.10 -15.57
CA PRO A 291 7.20 12.42 -16.19
C PRO A 291 7.27 13.88 -16.66
N ARG A 292 8.39 14.55 -16.47
CA ARG A 292 8.61 15.88 -17.05
C ARG A 292 8.73 15.83 -18.57
N GLU A 293 8.65 16.98 -19.22
CA GLU A 293 8.87 17.10 -20.66
C GLU A 293 10.22 16.46 -21.05
N GLY A 294 10.18 15.60 -22.09
CA GLY A 294 11.36 14.85 -22.54
C GLY A 294 11.73 13.65 -21.68
N LYS A 295 10.96 13.32 -20.66
CA LYS A 295 11.11 12.13 -19.82
C LYS A 295 9.98 11.12 -20.08
N THR A 296 10.26 9.86 -19.81
CA THR A 296 9.35 8.73 -19.96
C THR A 296 8.97 8.13 -18.61
N VAL A 297 7.95 7.26 -18.59
CA VAL A 297 7.63 6.43 -17.43
C VAL A 297 8.82 5.56 -17.02
N ASP A 298 9.57 5.03 -18.01
CA ASP A 298 10.74 4.21 -17.72
C ASP A 298 11.87 5.03 -17.06
N ASP A 299 12.04 6.32 -17.38
CA ASP A 299 12.97 7.23 -16.69
C ASP A 299 12.53 7.44 -15.22
N VAL A 300 11.23 7.61 -14.98
CA VAL A 300 10.71 7.74 -13.61
C VAL A 300 11.00 6.46 -12.82
N ILE A 301 10.65 5.28 -13.35
CA ILE A 301 10.89 3.99 -12.69
C ILE A 301 12.39 3.79 -12.40
N ALA A 302 13.26 4.16 -13.35
CA ALA A 302 14.72 4.04 -13.18
C ALA A 302 15.26 4.95 -12.08
N SER A 303 14.65 6.10 -11.86
CA SER A 303 15.08 7.08 -10.85
C SER A 303 14.66 6.74 -9.42
N LEU A 304 13.69 5.82 -9.23
CA LEU A 304 13.11 5.51 -7.93
C LEU A 304 13.98 4.53 -7.13
N ASN A 305 14.29 4.91 -5.91
CA ASN A 305 14.88 4.12 -4.84
C ASN A 305 14.43 4.69 -3.49
N ALA A 306 14.80 4.09 -2.36
CA ALA A 306 14.36 4.55 -1.05
C ALA A 306 14.77 6.02 -0.76
N GLU A 307 15.95 6.44 -1.18
CA GLU A 307 16.45 7.80 -0.96
C GLU A 307 15.69 8.81 -1.82
N SER A 308 15.63 8.61 -3.15
CA SER A 308 14.90 9.51 -4.07
C SER A 308 13.43 9.61 -3.73
N TRP A 309 12.81 8.48 -3.30
CA TRP A 309 11.44 8.43 -2.82
C TRP A 309 11.24 9.27 -1.56
N GLN A 310 12.16 9.16 -0.61
CA GLN A 310 12.15 9.98 0.60
C GLN A 310 12.28 11.46 0.28
N GLN A 311 13.21 11.84 -0.61
CA GLN A 311 13.39 13.22 -1.05
C GLN A 311 12.13 13.79 -1.69
N LEU A 312 11.47 13.05 -2.61
CA LEU A 312 10.20 13.47 -3.22
C LEU A 312 9.12 13.71 -2.17
N ARG A 313 9.04 12.88 -1.14
CA ARG A 313 8.04 13.00 -0.08
C ARG A 313 8.28 14.19 0.85
N TYR A 314 9.55 14.52 1.15
CA TYR A 314 9.89 15.58 2.12
C TYR A 314 10.05 16.96 1.47
N ASN A 315 10.38 17.04 0.19
CA ASN A 315 10.58 18.32 -0.49
C ASN A 315 9.28 18.94 -1.03
N GLY A 316 8.14 18.38 -0.65
CA GLY A 316 6.84 18.85 -1.09
C GLY A 316 6.43 20.19 -0.46
N TRP A 317 5.49 20.87 -1.14
CA TRP A 317 4.75 22.01 -0.62
C TRP A 317 3.28 21.85 -1.01
N SER A 318 2.41 22.71 -0.53
CA SER A 318 0.96 22.61 -0.76
C SER A 318 0.44 23.81 -1.56
N PRO A 319 0.61 23.84 -2.88
CA PRO A 319 -0.01 24.85 -3.74
C PRO A 319 -1.49 24.56 -3.96
N ILE A 320 -2.21 25.50 -4.56
CA ILE A 320 -3.47 25.23 -5.23
C ILE A 320 -3.14 24.49 -6.53
N VAL A 321 -3.56 23.23 -6.64
CA VAL A 321 -3.33 22.40 -7.83
C VAL A 321 -4.59 22.30 -8.67
N ASP A 322 -4.46 22.58 -9.96
CA ASP A 322 -5.46 22.24 -10.97
C ASP A 322 -5.20 20.80 -11.40
N ILE A 323 -6.06 19.86 -10.97
CA ILE A 323 -5.82 18.42 -11.03
C ILE A 323 -6.66 17.81 -12.13
N GLU A 324 -6.01 17.11 -13.07
CA GLU A 324 -6.68 16.25 -14.06
C GLU A 324 -6.04 14.85 -14.05
N ILE A 325 -6.87 13.84 -13.81
CA ILE A 325 -6.44 12.43 -13.79
C ILE A 325 -7.47 11.58 -14.50
N PRO A 326 -7.08 10.65 -15.40
CA PRO A 326 -8.02 9.79 -16.07
C PRO A 326 -8.73 8.86 -15.07
N ARG A 327 -10.01 8.55 -15.33
CA ARG A 327 -10.63 7.35 -14.79
C ARG A 327 -10.01 6.15 -15.48
N PHE A 328 -9.59 5.13 -14.72
CA PHE A 328 -8.97 3.94 -15.30
C PHE A 328 -9.21 2.68 -14.48
N LYS A 329 -9.07 1.55 -15.15
CA LYS A 329 -9.04 0.23 -14.53
C LYS A 329 -7.90 -0.57 -15.14
N THR A 330 -7.10 -1.21 -14.30
CA THR A 330 -5.97 -2.04 -14.73
C THR A 330 -6.04 -3.38 -14.02
N THR A 331 -5.95 -4.46 -14.78
CA THR A 331 -5.66 -5.80 -14.27
C THR A 331 -4.35 -6.25 -14.89
N PHE A 332 -3.44 -6.72 -14.04
CA PHE A 332 -2.10 -7.08 -14.47
C PHE A 332 -1.70 -8.41 -13.84
N GLU A 333 -1.08 -9.27 -14.66
CA GLU A 333 -0.55 -10.56 -14.25
C GLU A 333 0.89 -10.69 -14.75
N THR A 334 1.79 -11.16 -13.89
CA THR A 334 3.20 -11.36 -14.22
C THR A 334 3.78 -12.56 -13.51
N ASN A 335 4.72 -13.23 -14.16
CA ASN A 335 5.55 -14.26 -13.55
C ASN A 335 6.69 -13.61 -12.77
N LEU A 336 6.93 -14.07 -11.55
CA LEU A 336 7.93 -13.52 -10.63
C LEU A 336 9.25 -14.29 -10.60
N ILE A 337 9.33 -15.46 -11.27
CA ILE A 337 10.53 -16.32 -11.25
C ILE A 337 11.73 -15.58 -11.86
N GLU A 338 11.55 -15.03 -13.06
CA GLU A 338 12.63 -14.30 -13.75
C GLU A 338 13.06 -13.04 -13.01
N PRO A 339 12.14 -12.11 -12.61
CA PRO A 339 12.51 -10.91 -11.85
C PRO A 339 13.25 -11.23 -10.55
N LEU A 340 12.74 -12.15 -9.74
CA LEU A 340 13.34 -12.49 -8.45
C LEU A 340 14.68 -13.21 -8.61
N SER A 341 14.81 -14.07 -9.63
CA SER A 341 16.09 -14.71 -9.95
C SER A 341 17.14 -13.68 -10.36
N ALA A 342 16.78 -12.72 -11.21
CA ALA A 342 17.66 -11.63 -11.64
C ALA A 342 18.04 -10.68 -10.48
N MET A 343 17.16 -10.52 -9.51
CA MET A 343 17.40 -9.73 -8.30
C MET A 343 18.29 -10.46 -7.28
N GLY A 344 18.62 -11.75 -7.48
CA GLY A 344 19.56 -12.51 -6.66
C GLY A 344 18.96 -13.63 -5.82
N ALA A 345 17.74 -14.11 -6.10
CA ALA A 345 17.15 -15.27 -5.45
C ALA A 345 16.81 -16.40 -6.42
N PRO A 346 17.77 -16.92 -7.23
CA PRO A 346 17.51 -18.00 -8.17
C PRO A 346 17.35 -19.36 -7.49
N THR A 347 18.02 -19.61 -6.36
CA THR A 347 18.17 -20.94 -5.76
C THR A 347 16.81 -21.56 -5.41
N MET A 348 15.87 -20.76 -4.92
CA MET A 348 14.55 -21.27 -4.52
C MET A 348 13.72 -21.85 -5.66
N PHE A 349 14.06 -21.53 -6.92
CA PHE A 349 13.40 -22.01 -8.12
C PHE A 349 14.09 -23.23 -8.74
N MET A 350 15.22 -23.69 -8.19
CA MET A 350 16.07 -24.72 -8.80
C MET A 350 15.81 -26.10 -8.18
N PRO A 351 15.24 -27.07 -8.98
CA PRO A 351 15.03 -28.43 -8.49
C PRO A 351 16.35 -29.06 -8.00
N GLY A 352 16.30 -29.73 -6.86
CA GLY A 352 17.44 -30.41 -6.26
C GLY A 352 18.53 -29.51 -5.67
N VAL A 353 18.38 -28.18 -5.77
CA VAL A 353 19.29 -27.16 -5.21
C VAL A 353 18.62 -26.36 -4.11
N ALA A 354 17.33 -26.06 -4.28
CA ALA A 354 16.54 -25.34 -3.28
C ALA A 354 16.53 -26.06 -1.92
N GLU A 355 16.65 -25.28 -0.86
CA GLU A 355 16.78 -25.79 0.53
C GLU A 355 15.58 -25.33 1.36
N PHE A 356 14.51 -26.16 1.41
CA PHE A 356 13.31 -25.94 2.19
C PHE A 356 13.02 -27.07 3.19
N PRO A 357 13.97 -27.40 4.11
CA PRO A 357 13.86 -28.55 5.00
C PRO A 357 12.80 -28.40 6.09
N ASN A 358 12.31 -27.17 6.33
CA ASN A 358 11.41 -26.89 7.44
C ASN A 358 9.95 -26.76 7.02
N ILE A 359 9.62 -26.84 5.70
CA ILE A 359 8.22 -26.78 5.24
C ILE A 359 7.51 -28.10 5.49
N SER A 360 8.14 -29.22 5.08
CA SER A 360 7.47 -30.51 5.02
C SER A 360 8.22 -31.56 5.83
N SER A 361 7.47 -32.37 6.58
CA SER A 361 7.98 -33.48 7.38
C SER A 361 8.49 -34.64 6.54
N ASN A 362 7.96 -34.83 5.34
CA ASN A 362 8.26 -35.97 4.47
C ASN A 362 8.99 -35.59 3.17
N PHE A 363 9.10 -34.28 2.82
CA PHE A 363 9.82 -33.80 1.63
C PHE A 363 10.87 -32.75 2.01
N LYS A 364 12.07 -33.18 2.43
CA LYS A 364 13.10 -32.25 2.92
C LYS A 364 14.10 -31.79 1.87
N LYS A 365 14.19 -32.49 0.72
CA LYS A 365 15.23 -32.22 -0.28
C LYS A 365 14.71 -31.92 -1.69
N ASP A 366 13.44 -32.14 -1.94
CA ASP A 366 12.86 -32.04 -3.29
C ASP A 366 11.85 -30.89 -3.41
N VAL A 367 11.78 -30.01 -2.40
CA VAL A 367 10.90 -28.84 -2.41
C VAL A 367 11.58 -27.69 -3.13
N TYR A 368 10.96 -27.17 -4.15
CA TYR A 368 11.37 -25.95 -4.86
C TYR A 368 10.13 -25.18 -5.33
N VAL A 369 10.28 -23.91 -5.64
CA VAL A 369 9.19 -23.06 -6.14
C VAL A 369 9.07 -23.24 -7.65
N GLY A 370 8.11 -24.04 -8.10
CA GLY A 370 7.90 -24.34 -9.53
C GLY A 370 7.04 -23.30 -10.26
N LEU A 371 6.24 -22.51 -9.54
CA LEU A 371 5.42 -21.42 -10.04
C LEU A 371 5.37 -20.30 -9.01
N MET A 372 5.63 -19.08 -9.45
CA MET A 372 5.42 -17.88 -8.63
C MET A 372 4.94 -16.75 -9.54
N LYS A 373 3.72 -16.31 -9.34
CA LYS A 373 3.13 -15.22 -10.10
C LYS A 373 2.31 -14.31 -9.22
N GLN A 374 2.09 -13.11 -9.68
CA GLN A 374 1.18 -12.16 -9.07
C GLN A 374 0.13 -11.72 -10.08
N LYS A 375 -1.10 -11.62 -9.62
CA LYS A 375 -2.18 -10.95 -10.33
C LYS A 375 -2.74 -9.88 -9.40
N ALA A 376 -2.86 -8.66 -9.92
CA ALA A 376 -3.37 -7.52 -9.18
C ALA A 376 -4.34 -6.71 -10.05
N ALA A 377 -5.26 -6.01 -9.41
CA ALA A 377 -6.21 -5.16 -10.09
C ALA A 377 -6.44 -3.86 -9.31
N ILE A 378 -6.70 -2.80 -10.03
CA ILE A 378 -7.07 -1.49 -9.49
C ILE A 378 -8.17 -0.88 -10.34
N GLU A 379 -9.07 -0.17 -9.68
CA GLU A 379 -10.08 0.67 -10.33
C GLU A 379 -10.05 2.06 -9.68
N VAL A 380 -9.94 3.09 -10.51
CA VAL A 380 -9.85 4.50 -10.11
C VAL A 380 -10.97 5.27 -10.77
N ASP A 381 -11.85 5.82 -9.95
CA ASP A 381 -13.01 6.61 -10.34
C ASP A 381 -13.25 7.80 -9.38
N GLU A 382 -14.35 8.52 -9.56
CA GLU A 382 -14.77 9.66 -8.75
C GLU A 382 -15.51 9.29 -7.47
N GLU A 383 -15.60 8.02 -7.12
CA GLU A 383 -16.60 7.46 -6.21
C GLU A 383 -16.84 8.30 -4.93
N ARG A 384 -18.13 8.45 -4.58
CA ARG A 384 -18.65 9.25 -3.47
C ARG A 384 -18.81 8.41 -2.21
N THR A 385 -18.19 8.81 -1.12
CA THR A 385 -18.79 8.58 0.20
C THR A 385 -19.54 9.84 0.65
N LYS A 386 -20.73 9.65 1.22
CA LYS A 386 -21.42 10.74 1.94
C LYS A 386 -20.65 11.02 3.25
N ALA A 387 -19.76 11.94 3.25
CA ALA A 387 -19.22 12.52 4.46
C ALA A 387 -19.10 14.03 4.30
N SER A 388 -19.69 14.70 5.27
CA SER A 388 -19.72 16.12 5.44
C SER A 388 -18.34 16.77 5.51
N ALA A 389 -18.30 17.99 4.98
CA ALA A 389 -17.39 19.10 5.24
C ALA A 389 -16.11 18.77 6.02
N VAL A 390 -15.01 18.69 5.31
CA VAL A 390 -13.69 18.83 5.89
C VAL A 390 -13.56 20.25 6.42
N THR A 391 -13.50 20.38 7.74
CA THR A 391 -12.96 21.57 8.37
C THR A 391 -11.50 21.63 8.00
N ILE A 392 -11.11 22.56 7.14
CA ILE A 392 -9.71 22.89 6.88
C ILE A 392 -9.16 23.43 8.19
N ALA A 393 -8.46 22.59 8.94
CA ALA A 393 -7.60 23.05 10.02
C ALA A 393 -6.42 23.74 9.34
N GLU A 394 -6.38 25.05 9.41
CA GLU A 394 -5.20 25.85 9.13
C GLU A 394 -4.03 25.33 9.97
N MET A 395 -3.24 24.44 9.44
CA MET A 395 -1.87 24.27 9.90
C MET A 395 -0.98 25.17 9.05
N ILE A 396 -0.98 26.43 9.39
CA ILE A 396 0.10 27.34 9.02
C ILE A 396 1.24 27.05 9.98
N GLU A 397 2.07 26.09 9.65
CA GLU A 397 3.40 26.04 10.20
C GLU A 397 4.24 27.09 9.46
N THR A 398 4.45 28.23 10.10
CA THR A 398 5.49 29.17 9.71
C THR A 398 6.84 28.53 10.03
N SER A 399 7.36 27.72 9.13
CA SER A 399 8.79 27.37 9.17
C SER A 399 9.58 28.63 8.84
N ALA A 400 10.36 29.10 9.80
CA ALA A 400 11.29 30.19 9.63
C ALA A 400 12.26 29.87 8.49
N GLY A 401 12.23 30.65 7.42
CA GLY A 401 13.01 30.46 6.21
C GLY A 401 14.50 30.42 6.47
N GLY A 402 15.17 29.39 5.94
CA GLY A 402 16.61 29.40 5.70
C GLY A 402 16.93 30.16 4.42
N PRO A 403 18.22 30.50 4.14
CA PRO A 403 18.63 31.47 3.12
C PRO A 403 18.51 31.01 1.65
N TRP A 404 17.66 30.08 1.31
CA TRP A 404 17.47 29.49 -0.03
C TRP A 404 16.00 29.41 -0.47
N ASP A 405 15.17 30.39 -0.10
CA ASP A 405 13.78 30.48 -0.59
C ASP A 405 13.77 30.83 -2.08
N ILE A 406 13.81 29.77 -2.91
CA ILE A 406 13.22 29.85 -4.24
C ILE A 406 11.72 29.92 -3.99
N GLU A 407 11.10 31.04 -4.34
CA GLU A 407 9.66 31.28 -4.17
C GLU A 407 8.89 30.21 -4.95
N LYS A 408 8.32 29.21 -4.25
CA LYS A 408 7.59 28.09 -4.87
C LYS A 408 6.25 28.62 -5.39
N PRO A 409 5.79 28.21 -6.58
CA PRO A 409 4.54 28.68 -7.13
C PRO A 409 3.35 28.28 -6.26
N MET A 410 2.43 29.24 -6.03
CA MET A 410 1.20 29.03 -5.28
C MET A 410 0.10 28.34 -6.09
N ASN A 411 0.20 28.31 -7.41
CA ASN A 411 -0.71 27.63 -8.33
C ASN A 411 0.10 26.74 -9.26
N VAL A 412 -0.34 25.50 -9.41
CA VAL A 412 0.33 24.47 -10.23
C VAL A 412 -0.72 23.69 -11.02
N ASP A 413 -0.44 23.40 -12.29
CA ASP A 413 -1.25 22.49 -13.10
C ASP A 413 -0.63 21.07 -13.01
N PHE A 414 -1.47 20.08 -12.69
CA PHE A 414 -1.11 18.68 -12.69
C PHE A 414 -2.10 17.90 -13.56
N HIS A 415 -1.80 17.83 -14.86
CA HIS A 415 -2.65 17.17 -15.85
C HIS A 415 -1.99 15.85 -16.27
N ALA A 416 -2.49 14.72 -15.74
CA ALA A 416 -2.02 13.38 -16.07
C ALA A 416 -2.58 12.92 -17.43
N ASN A 417 -2.30 13.69 -18.47
CA ASN A 417 -2.74 13.49 -19.85
C ASN A 417 -1.74 12.72 -20.72
N ARG A 418 -0.79 12.03 -20.09
CA ARG A 418 0.23 11.16 -20.66
C ARG A 418 0.58 10.07 -19.65
N PRO A 419 1.32 9.00 -20.02
CA PRO A 419 1.69 7.91 -19.11
C PRO A 419 2.32 8.41 -17.82
N PHE A 420 1.94 7.74 -16.71
CA PHE A 420 2.41 8.08 -15.37
C PHE A 420 2.63 6.82 -14.52
N VAL A 421 3.41 6.98 -13.45
CA VAL A 421 3.56 5.99 -12.39
C VAL A 421 2.65 6.38 -11.22
N TYR A 422 2.10 5.39 -10.50
CA TYR A 422 1.37 5.63 -9.26
C TYR A 422 1.84 4.70 -8.15
N VAL A 423 1.75 5.18 -6.91
CA VAL A 423 2.16 4.46 -5.69
C VAL A 423 1.06 4.59 -4.66
N ILE A 424 0.54 3.47 -4.14
CA ILE A 424 -0.37 3.48 -2.98
C ILE A 424 0.44 3.10 -1.75
N GLN A 425 0.42 3.99 -0.75
CA GLN A 425 1.26 3.90 0.43
C GLN A 425 0.46 4.16 1.70
N GLU A 426 0.77 3.39 2.76
CA GLU A 426 0.34 3.70 4.11
C GLU A 426 1.36 4.68 4.75
N ALA A 427 0.85 5.80 5.27
CA ALA A 427 1.68 6.95 5.63
C ALA A 427 2.47 6.74 6.93
N SER A 428 1.86 6.10 7.94
CA SER A 428 2.47 5.97 9.27
C SER A 428 3.61 4.95 9.32
N SER A 429 3.50 3.86 8.56
CA SER A 429 4.57 2.89 8.39
C SER A 429 5.54 3.27 7.28
N GLY A 430 5.05 3.97 6.27
CA GLY A 430 5.80 4.25 5.04
C GLY A 430 5.86 3.07 4.06
N VAL A 431 5.11 2.01 4.30
CA VAL A 431 5.09 0.81 3.46
C VAL A 431 4.33 1.07 2.16
N ILE A 432 4.91 0.63 1.05
CA ILE A 432 4.30 0.66 -0.28
C ILE A 432 3.46 -0.60 -0.45
N PHE A 433 2.16 -0.43 -0.65
CA PHE A 433 1.23 -1.54 -0.88
C PHE A 433 1.06 -1.85 -2.36
N PHE A 434 0.99 -0.82 -3.20
CA PHE A 434 0.87 -1.00 -4.65
C PHE A 434 1.75 -0.01 -5.40
N LEU A 435 2.24 -0.48 -6.53
CA LEU A 435 2.97 0.28 -7.55
C LEU A 435 2.36 -0.03 -8.91
N GLY A 436 2.23 0.97 -9.77
CA GLY A 436 1.73 0.72 -11.11
C GLY A 436 2.07 1.82 -12.10
N THR A 437 1.80 1.52 -13.37
CA THR A 437 1.81 2.48 -14.47
C THR A 437 0.44 2.52 -15.12
N TYR A 438 0.05 3.70 -15.56
CA TYR A 438 -1.03 3.84 -16.52
C TYR A 438 -0.47 4.41 -17.83
N ARG A 439 -0.72 3.71 -18.93
CA ARG A 439 -0.17 4.04 -20.27
C ARG A 439 -1.24 4.37 -21.29
N GLY A 440 -2.53 4.42 -20.87
CA GLY A 440 -3.66 4.77 -21.74
C GLY A 440 -4.43 3.56 -22.29
N GLU A 441 -4.34 2.40 -21.67
CA GLU A 441 -5.04 1.16 -22.11
C GLU A 441 -5.59 0.37 -20.91
#